data_fb5834d1ff08513b0003308a29f1a234
#
_entry.id   fb5834d1ff08513b0003308a29f1a234
#
_cell.length_a   1.000
_cell.length_b   1.000
_cell.length_c   1.000
_cell.angle_alpha   90.00
_cell.angle_beta   90.00
_cell.angle_gamma   90.00
#
_symmetry.space_group_name_H-M   'P 1'
#
loop_
_entity.id
_entity.type
_entity.pdbx_description
1 polymer ?
#
loop_
_entity_poly.entity_id
_entity_poly.type
_entity_poly.pdbx_seq_one_letter_code
_entity_poly.pdbx_strand_id
1 'polypeptide(L)'
;PIAIFELKNPTSEKTTIAQAYQQIHDLYKKEIPKIFFYNQVLVISDLWKAKHGTVSSSYDFFSVWKGIDSEEEKHPDKSELELLVKGLFNREHIIDIIENFIIFEADAEKDASKFSKKMAMYHQYFGVNRAVEKTLKAVSGNKKIGVFWHTQGSGKSLAMVFYVNKVKKVSELKSPTILFLTDRNDLDQQLYKTFLRTGYPTAKQAESIKGLTDRLREPEAGVLFTTIQKFEIRE
;
A
#
# COMPACT_ATOMS: atom_id res chain seq x y z
N PRO A 1 15.31 15.79 -0.12
CA PRO A 1 15.61 14.54 0.57
C PRO A 1 14.51 13.50 0.32
N ILE A 2 14.88 12.21 0.23
CA ILE A 2 13.93 11.10 0.10
C ILE A 2 13.20 10.87 1.42
N ALA A 3 13.88 10.99 2.54
CA ALA A 3 13.31 10.87 3.88
C ALA A 3 13.64 12.09 4.74
N ILE A 4 12.72 12.45 5.62
CA ILE A 4 12.88 13.48 6.63
C ILE A 4 12.59 12.86 7.99
N PHE A 5 13.53 13.01 8.92
CA PHE A 5 13.43 12.54 10.29
C PHE A 5 13.30 13.75 11.22
N GLU A 6 12.25 13.79 12.01
CA GLU A 6 12.12 14.72 13.12
C GLU A 6 12.27 13.95 14.43
N LEU A 7 13.36 14.21 15.13
CA LEU A 7 13.74 13.49 16.33
C LEU A 7 13.56 14.36 17.57
N LYS A 8 12.96 13.82 18.61
CA LYS A 8 12.78 14.48 19.89
C LYS A 8 13.69 13.84 20.94
N ASN A 9 14.06 14.63 21.93
CA ASN A 9 14.89 14.15 23.02
C ASN A 9 14.12 13.15 23.90
N PRO A 10 14.59 11.90 24.06
CA PRO A 10 13.90 10.86 24.80
C PRO A 10 13.83 11.13 26.32
N THR A 11 14.71 11.97 26.87
CA THR A 11 14.75 12.32 28.28
C THR A 11 13.88 13.51 28.66
N SER A 12 13.25 14.14 27.69
CA SER A 12 12.40 15.31 27.94
C SER A 12 10.96 14.90 28.15
N GLU A 13 10.44 15.07 29.36
CA GLU A 13 9.01 14.85 29.65
C GLU A 13 8.07 15.78 28.88
N LYS A 14 8.60 16.88 28.34
CA LYS A 14 7.81 17.90 27.64
C LYS A 14 7.71 17.68 26.14
N THR A 15 8.51 16.79 25.56
CA THR A 15 8.56 16.58 24.11
C THR A 15 8.04 15.18 23.72
N THR A 16 7.09 15.15 22.79
CA THR A 16 6.41 13.93 22.35
C THR A 16 6.55 13.75 20.84
N ILE A 17 6.33 12.54 20.34
CA ILE A 17 6.29 12.29 18.90
C ILE A 17 5.15 13.06 18.20
N ALA A 18 4.09 13.42 18.92
CA ALA A 18 3.04 14.28 18.38
C ALA A 18 3.56 15.69 18.09
N GLN A 19 4.45 16.23 18.92
CA GLN A 19 5.11 17.51 18.64
C GLN A 19 6.09 17.43 17.48
N ALA A 20 6.73 16.28 17.27
CA ALA A 20 7.55 16.06 16.08
C ALA A 20 6.68 16.14 14.80
N TYR A 21 5.49 15.54 14.83
CA TYR A 21 4.54 15.66 13.73
C TYR A 21 4.12 17.11 13.51
N GLN A 22 3.72 17.83 14.57
CA GLN A 22 3.31 19.24 14.47
C GLN A 22 4.43 20.11 13.91
N GLN A 23 5.67 19.90 14.33
CA GLN A 23 6.83 20.66 13.81
C GLN A 23 7.00 20.47 12.29
N ILE A 24 6.87 19.25 11.78
CA ILE A 24 6.89 19.01 10.34
C ILE A 24 5.72 19.71 9.65
N HIS A 25 4.51 19.56 10.16
CA HIS A 25 3.29 20.02 9.49
C HIS A 25 3.04 21.50 9.63
N ASP A 26 3.29 22.09 10.80
CA ASP A 26 2.96 23.49 11.10
C ASP A 26 4.12 24.43 10.82
N LEU A 27 5.37 23.97 10.96
CA LEU A 27 6.55 24.78 10.77
C LEU A 27 7.24 24.46 9.43
N TYR A 28 7.74 23.24 9.21
CA TYR A 28 8.59 22.95 8.06
C TYR A 28 7.84 23.07 6.73
N LYS A 29 6.58 22.65 6.66
CA LYS A 29 5.78 22.84 5.44
C LYS A 29 5.57 24.31 5.07
N LYS A 30 5.60 25.23 6.03
CA LYS A 30 5.44 26.66 5.80
C LYS A 30 6.77 27.33 5.48
N GLU A 31 7.78 27.08 6.32
CA GLU A 31 9.05 27.78 6.27
C GLU A 31 10.00 27.24 5.19
N ILE A 32 10.00 25.92 4.97
CA ILE A 32 10.93 25.26 4.06
C ILE A 32 10.23 24.24 3.15
N PRO A 33 9.14 24.60 2.44
CA PRO A 33 8.32 23.64 1.67
C PRO A 33 9.11 22.86 0.62
N LYS A 34 10.21 23.40 0.12
CA LYS A 34 11.03 22.75 -0.93
C LYS A 34 11.64 21.42 -0.50
N ILE A 35 11.83 21.17 0.81
CA ILE A 35 12.39 19.89 1.28
C ILE A 35 11.43 18.71 1.04
N PHE A 36 10.14 18.99 0.83
CA PHE A 36 9.12 17.96 0.61
C PHE A 36 8.93 17.56 -0.86
N PHE A 37 9.51 18.27 -1.84
CA PHE A 37 9.26 18.01 -3.26
C PHE A 37 9.61 16.59 -3.70
N TYR A 38 10.69 16.05 -3.17
CA TYR A 38 11.12 14.67 -3.48
C TYR A 38 10.96 13.72 -2.28
N ASN A 39 10.29 14.19 -1.22
CA ASN A 39 10.14 13.40 -0.01
C ASN A 39 9.22 12.20 -0.24
N GLN A 40 9.67 11.02 0.16
CA GLN A 40 8.89 9.78 0.09
C GLN A 40 8.37 9.40 1.47
N VAL A 41 9.17 9.56 2.51
CA VAL A 41 8.88 9.11 3.86
C VAL A 41 9.17 10.22 4.87
N LEU A 42 8.23 10.43 5.77
CA LEU A 42 8.42 11.22 6.99
C LEU A 42 8.54 10.26 8.18
N VAL A 43 9.49 10.53 9.06
CA VAL A 43 9.69 9.78 10.31
C VAL A 43 9.64 10.75 11.48
N ILE A 44 8.86 10.38 12.50
CA ILE A 44 8.78 11.08 13.78
C ILE A 44 9.18 10.11 14.88
N SER A 45 10.08 10.54 15.78
CA SER A 45 10.61 9.65 16.82
C SER A 45 11.09 10.41 18.06
N ASP A 46 11.02 9.72 19.20
CA ASP A 46 11.70 10.08 20.45
C ASP A 46 12.74 9.02 20.87
N LEU A 47 13.27 8.28 19.90
CA LEU A 47 14.15 7.12 20.02
C LEU A 47 13.41 5.81 20.36
N TRP A 48 12.60 5.79 21.44
CA TRP A 48 11.86 4.60 21.87
C TRP A 48 10.67 4.32 20.98
N LYS A 49 9.90 5.36 20.68
CA LYS A 49 8.75 5.32 19.77
C LYS A 49 9.15 5.92 18.43
N ALA A 50 8.73 5.28 17.36
CA ALA A 50 8.94 5.80 16.02
C ALA A 50 7.75 5.45 15.12
N LYS A 51 7.32 6.44 14.36
CA LYS A 51 6.27 6.26 13.36
C LYS A 51 6.71 6.84 12.02
N HIS A 52 6.24 6.25 10.96
CA HIS A 52 6.43 6.75 9.61
C HIS A 52 5.11 7.10 8.93
N GLY A 53 5.19 7.99 7.98
CA GLY A 53 4.05 8.41 7.16
C GLY A 53 4.53 9.16 5.93
N THR A 54 3.60 9.81 5.24
CA THR A 54 3.89 10.64 4.06
C THR A 54 3.56 12.09 4.34
N VAL A 55 3.92 12.95 3.43
CA VAL A 55 3.60 14.39 3.50
C VAL A 55 2.09 14.66 3.56
N SER A 56 1.25 13.75 3.07
CA SER A 56 -0.21 13.86 3.09
C SER A 56 -0.86 13.20 4.31
N SER A 57 -0.11 12.42 5.10
CA SER A 57 -0.67 11.67 6.22
C SER A 57 -1.02 12.60 7.39
N SER A 58 -2.24 12.47 7.95
CA SER A 58 -2.53 13.00 9.28
C SER A 58 -1.84 12.14 10.36
N TYR A 59 -1.75 12.66 11.59
CA TYR A 59 -1.06 11.97 12.68
C TYR A 59 -1.56 10.55 12.93
N ASP A 60 -2.87 10.32 12.80
CA ASP A 60 -3.50 9.00 13.00
C ASP A 60 -3.09 7.96 11.94
N PHE A 61 -2.64 8.41 10.78
CA PHE A 61 -2.12 7.56 9.71
C PHE A 61 -0.61 7.37 9.75
N PHE A 62 0.09 7.95 10.73
CA PHE A 62 1.47 7.58 10.99
C PHE A 62 1.50 6.24 11.72
N SER A 63 2.21 5.27 11.17
CA SER A 63 2.25 3.88 11.65
C SER A 63 3.63 3.46 12.13
N VAL A 64 3.66 2.49 13.05
CA VAL A 64 4.88 1.86 13.53
C VAL A 64 5.34 0.83 12.52
N TRP A 65 6.66 0.73 12.30
CA TRP A 65 7.28 -0.36 11.56
C TRP A 65 7.83 -1.42 12.51
N LYS A 66 7.36 -2.67 12.44
CA LYS A 66 7.62 -3.67 13.48
C LYS A 66 8.56 -4.80 13.06
N GLY A 67 8.68 -5.10 11.76
CA GLY A 67 9.51 -6.19 11.26
C GLY A 67 10.83 -5.70 10.65
N ILE A 68 11.88 -6.50 10.67
CA ILE A 68 13.11 -6.29 9.90
C ILE A 68 13.00 -7.05 8.58
N ASP A 69 12.89 -8.37 8.64
CA ASP A 69 12.83 -9.23 7.46
C ASP A 69 11.43 -9.89 7.29
N SER A 70 10.61 -9.91 8.34
CA SER A 70 9.22 -10.41 8.29
C SER A 70 8.28 -9.71 9.27
N GLU A 71 6.97 -9.92 9.09
CA GLU A 71 5.95 -9.39 10.02
C GLU A 71 5.83 -10.21 11.33
N GLU A 72 6.34 -11.45 11.34
CA GLU A 72 6.22 -12.38 12.44
C GLU A 72 7.33 -12.22 13.48
N GLU A 73 8.40 -11.50 13.14
CA GLU A 73 9.53 -11.28 14.00
C GLU A 73 9.18 -10.45 15.24
N LYS A 74 9.74 -10.85 16.36
CA LYS A 74 9.64 -10.12 17.63
C LYS A 74 11.04 -9.67 18.06
N HIS A 75 11.17 -8.39 18.31
CA HIS A 75 12.44 -7.77 18.74
C HIS A 75 12.24 -6.99 20.05
N PRO A 76 12.06 -7.68 21.19
CA PRO A 76 11.72 -7.04 22.47
C PRO A 76 12.80 -6.07 22.97
N ASP A 77 14.04 -6.26 22.55
CA ASP A 77 15.21 -5.48 22.98
C ASP A 77 15.48 -4.26 22.08
N LYS A 78 14.70 -4.07 21.01
CA LYS A 78 14.92 -2.97 20.05
C LYS A 78 13.91 -1.86 20.23
N SER A 79 14.37 -0.61 20.08
CA SER A 79 13.46 0.53 19.98
C SER A 79 12.68 0.51 18.66
N GLU A 80 11.52 1.18 18.64
CA GLU A 80 10.75 1.31 17.39
C GLU A 80 11.55 2.04 16.30
N LEU A 81 12.42 2.99 16.68
CA LEU A 81 13.30 3.67 15.73
C LEU A 81 14.34 2.71 15.13
N GLU A 82 14.93 1.83 15.92
CA GLU A 82 15.88 0.83 15.43
C GLU A 82 15.20 -0.13 14.45
N LEU A 83 14.00 -0.62 14.78
CA LEU A 83 13.22 -1.49 13.90
C LEU A 83 12.86 -0.77 12.59
N LEU A 84 12.45 0.48 12.68
CA LEU A 84 12.10 1.28 11.51
C LEU A 84 13.32 1.50 10.61
N VAL A 85 14.48 1.84 11.18
CA VAL A 85 15.71 2.05 10.41
C VAL A 85 16.20 0.75 9.78
N LYS A 86 16.26 -0.34 10.52
CA LYS A 86 16.75 -1.64 10.01
C LYS A 86 15.76 -2.31 9.05
N GLY A 87 14.46 -2.16 9.26
CA GLY A 87 13.42 -2.75 8.44
C GLY A 87 13.04 -1.87 7.24
N LEU A 88 12.43 -0.69 7.47
CA LEU A 88 11.93 0.16 6.39
C LEU A 88 13.07 0.77 5.57
N PHE A 89 14.15 1.23 6.20
CA PHE A 89 15.30 1.84 5.53
C PHE A 89 16.41 0.86 5.17
N ASN A 90 16.19 -0.46 5.31
CA ASN A 90 16.98 -1.44 4.58
C ASN A 90 17.02 -1.06 3.10
N ARG A 91 18.19 -1.16 2.47
CA ARG A 91 18.38 -0.68 1.08
C ARG A 91 17.41 -1.32 0.09
N GLU A 92 17.18 -2.61 0.21
CA GLU A 92 16.28 -3.34 -0.69
C GLU A 92 14.82 -2.97 -0.42
N HIS A 93 14.44 -2.87 0.86
CA HIS A 93 13.08 -2.53 1.25
C HIS A 93 12.70 -1.10 0.85
N ILE A 94 13.55 -0.12 1.10
CA ILE A 94 13.20 1.28 0.77
C ILE A 94 13.08 1.50 -0.74
N ILE A 95 13.91 0.84 -1.54
CA ILE A 95 13.79 0.89 -3.00
C ILE A 95 12.48 0.25 -3.44
N ASP A 96 12.18 -0.96 -2.97
CA ASP A 96 10.94 -1.66 -3.29
C ASP A 96 9.69 -0.86 -2.83
N ILE A 97 9.76 -0.23 -1.65
CA ILE A 97 8.67 0.61 -1.14
C ILE A 97 8.43 1.80 -2.07
N ILE A 98 9.48 2.49 -2.49
CA ILE A 98 9.37 3.65 -3.39
C ILE A 98 8.78 3.24 -4.73
N GLU A 99 9.20 2.09 -5.25
CA GLU A 99 8.78 1.62 -6.57
C GLU A 99 7.37 1.03 -6.61
N ASN A 100 6.93 0.36 -5.53
CA ASN A 100 5.76 -0.51 -5.58
C ASN A 100 4.72 -0.25 -4.48
N PHE A 101 5.10 0.41 -3.38
CA PHE A 101 4.28 0.55 -2.17
C PHE A 101 3.95 2.00 -1.80
N ILE A 102 4.18 2.93 -2.71
CA ILE A 102 3.70 4.30 -2.62
C ILE A 102 2.71 4.54 -3.75
N ILE A 103 1.56 5.09 -3.41
CA ILE A 103 0.50 5.44 -4.36
C ILE A 103 0.01 6.86 -4.12
N PHE A 104 -0.57 7.44 -5.15
CA PHE A 104 -1.26 8.72 -5.09
C PHE A 104 -2.75 8.45 -5.30
N GLU A 105 -3.55 8.70 -4.26
CA GLU A 105 -5.00 8.54 -4.33
C GLU A 105 -5.65 9.89 -4.61
N ALA A 106 -6.42 9.97 -5.70
CA ALA A 106 -7.17 11.17 -6.05
C ALA A 106 -8.34 11.38 -5.08
N ASP A 107 -8.55 12.62 -4.63
CA ASP A 107 -9.72 13.00 -3.84
C ASP A 107 -10.90 13.31 -4.77
N ALA A 108 -11.58 12.24 -5.22
CA ALA A 108 -12.68 12.35 -6.17
C ALA A 108 -13.93 13.06 -5.62
N GLU A 109 -14.05 13.24 -4.30
CA GLU A 109 -15.23 13.85 -3.67
C GLU A 109 -15.08 15.36 -3.47
N LYS A 110 -13.85 15.83 -3.27
CA LYS A 110 -13.58 17.23 -2.96
C LYS A 110 -12.93 17.98 -4.13
N ASP A 111 -11.91 17.40 -4.72
CA ASP A 111 -11.16 18.05 -5.79
C ASP A 111 -10.27 17.01 -6.49
N ALA A 112 -10.62 16.62 -7.70
CA ALA A 112 -9.86 15.63 -8.48
C ALA A 112 -8.40 16.04 -8.78
N SER A 113 -8.04 17.31 -8.58
CA SER A 113 -6.65 17.80 -8.70
C SER A 113 -5.82 17.56 -7.42
N LYS A 114 -6.46 17.19 -6.32
CA LYS A 114 -5.78 16.91 -5.03
C LYS A 114 -5.52 15.42 -4.88
N PHE A 115 -4.27 15.12 -4.55
CA PHE A 115 -3.83 13.76 -4.32
C PHE A 115 -3.34 13.58 -2.90
N SER A 116 -3.74 12.47 -2.29
CA SER A 116 -3.16 11.99 -1.03
C SER A 116 -2.09 10.95 -1.34
N LYS A 117 -0.86 11.22 -0.93
CA LYS A 117 0.23 10.24 -1.01
C LYS A 117 0.06 9.23 0.12
N LYS A 118 -0.02 7.95 -0.22
CA LYS A 118 -0.14 6.84 0.73
C LYS A 118 1.01 5.87 0.56
N MET A 119 1.48 5.32 1.67
CA MET A 119 2.53 4.32 1.71
C MET A 119 2.02 3.10 2.46
N ALA A 120 2.48 1.91 2.08
CA ALA A 120 2.14 0.68 2.75
C ALA A 120 2.59 0.67 4.21
N MET A 121 1.78 0.09 5.07
CA MET A 121 2.15 -0.28 6.42
C MET A 121 3.01 -1.56 6.40
N TYR A 122 3.78 -1.84 7.45
CA TYR A 122 4.70 -2.99 7.51
C TYR A 122 4.02 -4.32 7.16
N HIS A 123 2.83 -4.58 7.71
CA HIS A 123 2.09 -5.82 7.44
C HIS A 123 1.58 -5.91 5.98
N GLN A 124 1.26 -4.78 5.35
CA GLN A 124 0.92 -4.76 3.92
C GLN A 124 2.16 -5.05 3.07
N TYR A 125 3.30 -4.45 3.42
CA TYR A 125 4.56 -4.67 2.72
C TYR A 125 4.96 -6.15 2.72
N PHE A 126 5.09 -6.76 3.90
CA PHE A 126 5.50 -8.16 4.02
C PHE A 126 4.44 -9.12 3.47
N GLY A 127 3.16 -8.89 3.76
CA GLY A 127 2.08 -9.73 3.27
C GLY A 127 1.97 -9.74 1.74
N VAL A 128 2.10 -8.58 1.11
CA VAL A 128 2.09 -8.48 -0.37
C VAL A 128 3.32 -9.13 -0.98
N ASN A 129 4.51 -8.93 -0.43
CA ASN A 129 5.73 -9.57 -0.93
C ASN A 129 5.62 -11.09 -0.85
N ARG A 130 5.12 -11.63 0.27
CA ARG A 130 4.84 -13.05 0.43
C ARG A 130 3.79 -13.55 -0.59
N ALA A 131 2.74 -12.77 -0.85
CA ALA A 131 1.72 -13.14 -1.84
C ALA A 131 2.31 -13.19 -3.26
N VAL A 132 3.16 -12.25 -3.65
CA VAL A 132 3.86 -12.24 -4.94
C VAL A 132 4.77 -13.47 -5.07
N GLU A 133 5.58 -13.78 -4.06
CA GLU A 133 6.42 -14.98 -4.05
C GLU A 133 5.59 -16.27 -4.22
N LYS A 134 4.47 -16.38 -3.48
CA LYS A 134 3.56 -17.53 -3.61
C LYS A 134 2.92 -17.60 -5.00
N THR A 135 2.60 -16.46 -5.61
CA THR A 135 2.08 -16.40 -6.98
C THR A 135 3.07 -17.00 -7.98
N LEU A 136 4.34 -16.59 -7.90
CA LEU A 136 5.38 -17.13 -8.79
C LEU A 136 5.55 -18.65 -8.63
N LYS A 137 5.56 -19.14 -7.39
CA LYS A 137 5.58 -20.59 -7.12
C LYS A 137 4.33 -21.31 -7.62
N ALA A 138 3.16 -20.67 -7.53
CA ALA A 138 1.89 -21.28 -7.93
C ALA A 138 1.74 -21.39 -9.46
N VAL A 139 2.33 -20.51 -10.24
CA VAL A 139 2.25 -20.55 -11.72
C VAL A 139 2.82 -21.85 -12.28
N SER A 140 3.92 -22.34 -11.72
CA SER A 140 4.53 -23.63 -12.09
C SER A 140 4.01 -24.83 -11.30
N GLY A 141 3.19 -24.59 -10.26
CA GLY A 141 2.68 -25.62 -9.35
C GLY A 141 1.18 -25.85 -9.44
N ASN A 142 0.52 -25.91 -8.28
CA ASN A 142 -0.91 -26.21 -8.14
C ASN A 142 -1.85 -25.06 -8.51
N LYS A 143 -1.32 -23.91 -8.92
CA LYS A 143 -2.05 -22.68 -9.30
C LYS A 143 -2.88 -22.07 -8.17
N LYS A 144 -2.56 -22.37 -6.91
CA LYS A 144 -3.20 -21.80 -5.71
C LYS A 144 -2.17 -21.09 -4.86
N ILE A 145 -2.40 -19.80 -4.59
CA ILE A 145 -1.47 -18.97 -3.80
C ILE A 145 -1.75 -18.97 -2.30
N GLY A 146 -2.98 -19.33 -1.89
CA GLY A 146 -3.37 -19.40 -0.49
C GLY A 146 -4.43 -18.36 -0.09
N VAL A 147 -4.44 -18.03 1.19
CA VAL A 147 -5.36 -17.05 1.79
C VAL A 147 -4.56 -15.89 2.35
N PHE A 148 -4.97 -14.66 2.00
CA PHE A 148 -4.43 -13.43 2.56
C PHE A 148 -5.44 -12.90 3.59
N TRP A 149 -5.10 -13.03 4.86
CA TRP A 149 -5.97 -12.63 5.96
C TRP A 149 -5.37 -11.47 6.75
N HIS A 150 -6.13 -10.39 6.87
CA HIS A 150 -5.85 -9.26 7.75
C HIS A 150 -7.12 -8.82 8.45
N THR A 151 -7.01 -8.19 9.60
CA THR A 151 -8.15 -7.66 10.36
C THR A 151 -8.96 -6.65 9.54
N GLN A 152 -10.22 -6.45 9.91
CA GLN A 152 -11.05 -5.42 9.30
C GLN A 152 -10.41 -4.03 9.55
N GLY A 153 -10.46 -3.15 8.55
CA GLY A 153 -9.85 -1.82 8.66
C GLY A 153 -8.33 -1.75 8.43
N SER A 154 -7.64 -2.87 8.22
CA SER A 154 -6.18 -2.91 8.01
C SER A 154 -5.71 -2.46 6.61
N GLY A 155 -6.61 -1.94 5.77
CA GLY A 155 -6.27 -1.48 4.42
C GLY A 155 -6.10 -2.58 3.39
N LYS A 156 -6.88 -3.68 3.46
CA LYS A 156 -6.83 -4.79 2.48
C LYS A 156 -6.97 -4.33 1.04
N SER A 157 -7.84 -3.36 0.74
CA SER A 157 -8.02 -2.82 -0.61
C SER A 157 -6.73 -2.18 -1.16
N LEU A 158 -5.99 -1.46 -0.30
CA LEU A 158 -4.69 -0.91 -0.69
C LEU A 158 -3.63 -2.01 -0.85
N ALA A 159 -3.66 -3.05 0.00
CA ALA A 159 -2.77 -4.21 -0.18
C ALA A 159 -3.00 -4.90 -1.54
N MET A 160 -4.25 -4.97 -2.01
CA MET A 160 -4.58 -5.47 -3.35
C MET A 160 -4.00 -4.58 -4.45
N VAL A 161 -4.05 -3.25 -4.29
CA VAL A 161 -3.41 -2.30 -5.24
C VAL A 161 -1.90 -2.53 -5.28
N PHE A 162 -1.24 -2.60 -4.12
CA PHE A 162 0.21 -2.87 -4.05
C PHE A 162 0.58 -4.22 -4.66
N TYR A 163 -0.23 -5.25 -4.42
CA TYR A 163 -0.04 -6.56 -5.04
C TYR A 163 -0.10 -6.47 -6.57
N VAL A 164 -1.11 -5.79 -7.12
CA VAL A 164 -1.24 -5.59 -8.56
C VAL A 164 -0.07 -4.80 -9.13
N ASN A 165 0.39 -3.74 -8.44
CA ASN A 165 1.57 -2.97 -8.84
C ASN A 165 2.80 -3.87 -9.04
N LYS A 166 3.03 -4.80 -8.11
CA LYS A 166 4.17 -5.72 -8.18
C LYS A 166 3.97 -6.80 -9.23
N VAL A 167 2.83 -7.50 -9.21
CA VAL A 167 2.56 -8.63 -10.12
C VAL A 167 2.63 -8.20 -11.58
N LYS A 168 2.15 -7.01 -11.93
CA LYS A 168 2.23 -6.48 -13.30
C LYS A 168 3.65 -6.19 -13.79
N LYS A 169 4.60 -6.00 -12.88
CA LYS A 169 6.02 -5.76 -13.22
C LYS A 169 6.84 -7.04 -13.30
N VAL A 170 6.28 -8.16 -12.86
CA VAL A 170 6.98 -9.46 -12.89
C VAL A 170 7.05 -9.98 -14.32
N SER A 171 8.24 -10.07 -14.88
CA SER A 171 8.49 -10.48 -16.27
C SER A 171 8.00 -11.90 -16.57
N GLU A 172 8.12 -12.81 -15.61
CA GLU A 172 7.70 -14.21 -15.69
C GLU A 172 6.19 -14.37 -15.92
N LEU A 173 5.40 -13.39 -15.48
CA LEU A 173 3.93 -13.40 -15.61
C LEU A 173 3.43 -12.81 -16.95
N LYS A 174 4.32 -12.26 -17.77
CA LYS A 174 4.01 -11.77 -19.13
C LYS A 174 2.77 -10.87 -19.20
N SER A 175 2.72 -9.85 -18.34
CA SER A 175 1.58 -8.91 -18.26
C SER A 175 0.24 -9.60 -17.96
N PRO A 176 0.03 -10.13 -16.77
CA PRO A 176 -1.16 -10.92 -16.44
C PRO A 176 -2.43 -10.08 -16.42
N THR A 177 -3.54 -10.68 -16.82
CA THR A 177 -4.88 -10.19 -16.50
C THR A 177 -5.23 -10.57 -15.08
N ILE A 178 -5.68 -9.59 -14.28
CA ILE A 178 -6.03 -9.78 -12.87
C ILE A 178 -7.54 -9.61 -12.74
N LEU A 179 -8.20 -10.68 -12.30
CA LEU A 179 -9.63 -10.69 -12.07
C LEU A 179 -9.93 -10.68 -10.58
N PHE A 180 -10.61 -9.64 -10.13
CA PHE A 180 -11.20 -9.56 -8.79
C PHE A 180 -12.63 -10.09 -8.81
N LEU A 181 -12.88 -11.10 -8.00
CA LEU A 181 -14.17 -11.74 -7.87
C LEU A 181 -14.72 -11.49 -6.47
N THR A 182 -15.85 -10.81 -6.37
CA THR A 182 -16.52 -10.50 -5.10
C THR A 182 -17.88 -11.19 -5.02
N ASP A 183 -18.38 -11.37 -3.81
CA ASP A 183 -19.72 -11.95 -3.57
C ASP A 183 -20.84 -10.89 -3.55
N ARG A 184 -20.48 -9.59 -3.43
CA ARG A 184 -21.42 -8.49 -3.25
C ARG A 184 -21.10 -7.32 -4.16
N ASN A 185 -22.14 -6.71 -4.71
CA ASN A 185 -22.02 -5.58 -5.61
C ASN A 185 -21.42 -4.32 -4.94
N ASP A 186 -21.76 -4.04 -3.68
CA ASP A 186 -21.21 -2.89 -2.94
C ASP A 186 -19.70 -3.03 -2.70
N LEU A 187 -19.21 -4.22 -2.39
CA LEU A 187 -17.78 -4.50 -2.24
C LEU A 187 -17.05 -4.40 -3.58
N ASP A 188 -17.66 -4.92 -4.66
CA ASP A 188 -17.13 -4.82 -6.01
C ASP A 188 -16.96 -3.35 -6.43
N GLN A 189 -17.99 -2.53 -6.24
CA GLN A 189 -17.92 -1.10 -6.54
C GLN A 189 -16.90 -0.35 -5.67
N GLN A 190 -16.84 -0.66 -4.39
CA GLN A 190 -15.87 -0.02 -3.49
C GLN A 190 -14.43 -0.33 -3.92
N LEU A 191 -14.14 -1.58 -4.22
CA LEU A 191 -12.82 -2.00 -4.65
C LEU A 191 -12.45 -1.40 -6.01
N TYR A 192 -13.37 -1.46 -6.98
CA TYR A 192 -13.21 -0.84 -8.29
C TYR A 192 -12.88 0.67 -8.20
N LYS A 193 -13.67 1.42 -7.41
CA LYS A 193 -13.41 2.85 -7.15
C LYS A 193 -12.04 3.09 -6.51
N THR A 194 -11.60 2.22 -5.60
CA THR A 194 -10.26 2.32 -5.00
C THR A 194 -9.19 2.22 -6.08
N PHE A 195 -9.30 1.28 -7.01
CA PHE A 195 -8.34 1.13 -8.10
C PHE A 195 -8.35 2.34 -9.04
N LEU A 196 -9.51 2.84 -9.44
CA LEU A 196 -9.59 4.04 -10.27
C LEU A 196 -8.88 5.24 -9.63
N ARG A 197 -9.08 5.44 -8.32
CA ARG A 197 -8.46 6.56 -7.57
C ARG A 197 -6.96 6.41 -7.37
N THR A 198 -6.42 5.19 -7.45
CA THR A 198 -5.02 4.87 -7.13
C THR A 198 -4.15 4.58 -8.34
N GLY A 199 -4.52 5.09 -9.51
CA GLY A 199 -3.67 5.03 -10.71
C GLY A 199 -4.00 3.91 -11.70
N TYR A 200 -5.20 3.31 -11.60
CA TYR A 200 -5.69 2.32 -12.56
C TYR A 200 -6.92 2.81 -13.33
N PRO A 201 -6.81 3.89 -14.14
CA PRO A 201 -7.94 4.45 -14.88
C PRO A 201 -8.49 3.49 -15.94
N THR A 202 -7.70 2.50 -16.36
CA THR A 202 -8.09 1.46 -17.32
C THR A 202 -8.69 0.22 -16.68
N ALA A 203 -8.85 0.20 -15.34
CA ALA A 203 -9.58 -0.86 -14.67
C ALA A 203 -11.01 -0.93 -15.21
N LYS A 204 -11.52 -2.15 -15.42
CA LYS A 204 -12.84 -2.38 -16.01
C LYS A 204 -13.71 -3.16 -15.03
N GLN A 205 -15.00 -2.85 -15.03
CA GLN A 205 -16.00 -3.60 -14.27
C GLN A 205 -16.96 -4.30 -15.25
N ALA A 206 -17.17 -5.61 -15.05
CA ALA A 206 -18.15 -6.34 -15.85
C ALA A 206 -19.53 -6.25 -15.22
N GLU A 207 -20.49 -5.66 -15.93
CA GLU A 207 -21.86 -5.48 -15.46
C GLU A 207 -22.78 -6.67 -15.81
N SER A 208 -22.37 -7.52 -16.77
CA SER A 208 -23.14 -8.69 -17.22
C SER A 208 -22.25 -9.87 -17.54
N ILE A 209 -22.86 -11.08 -17.64
CA ILE A 209 -22.17 -12.33 -18.05
C ILE A 209 -21.52 -12.14 -19.43
N LYS A 210 -22.27 -11.57 -20.39
CA LYS A 210 -21.73 -11.31 -21.73
C LYS A 210 -20.56 -10.32 -21.67
N GLY A 211 -20.71 -9.22 -20.93
CA GLY A 211 -19.65 -8.22 -20.74
C GLY A 211 -18.39 -8.83 -20.13
N LEU A 212 -18.52 -9.75 -19.16
CA LEU A 212 -17.39 -10.48 -18.59
C LEU A 212 -16.69 -11.34 -19.65
N THR A 213 -17.46 -12.11 -20.43
CA THR A 213 -16.92 -12.98 -21.48
C THR A 213 -16.18 -12.18 -22.55
N ASP A 214 -16.74 -11.08 -22.99
CA ASP A 214 -16.14 -10.19 -23.99
C ASP A 214 -14.82 -9.60 -23.47
N ARG A 215 -14.79 -9.13 -22.21
CA ARG A 215 -13.60 -8.58 -21.56
C ARG A 215 -12.49 -9.61 -21.37
N LEU A 216 -12.81 -10.85 -21.03
CA LEU A 216 -11.83 -11.92 -20.88
C LEU A 216 -11.21 -12.37 -22.22
N ARG A 217 -11.85 -12.07 -23.33
CA ARG A 217 -11.33 -12.32 -24.69
C ARG A 217 -10.45 -11.19 -25.22
N GLU A 218 -10.48 -10.02 -24.57
CA GLU A 218 -9.61 -8.91 -24.95
C GLU A 218 -8.12 -9.30 -24.79
N PRO A 219 -7.28 -9.03 -25.78
CA PRO A 219 -5.87 -9.40 -25.71
C PRO A 219 -5.06 -8.54 -24.72
N GLU A 220 -5.63 -7.40 -24.29
CA GLU A 220 -4.97 -6.49 -23.39
C GLU A 220 -5.03 -6.97 -21.95
N ALA A 221 -3.85 -7.12 -21.34
CA ALA A 221 -3.74 -7.38 -19.92
C ALA A 221 -4.30 -6.21 -19.10
N GLY A 222 -5.13 -6.49 -18.12
CA GLY A 222 -5.82 -5.46 -17.35
C GLY A 222 -6.23 -5.90 -15.96
N VAL A 223 -6.92 -5.00 -15.28
CA VAL A 223 -7.59 -5.28 -14.00
C VAL A 223 -9.09 -5.28 -14.24
N LEU A 224 -9.74 -6.39 -13.93
CA LEU A 224 -11.15 -6.62 -14.16
C LEU A 224 -11.86 -6.94 -12.84
N PHE A 225 -13.01 -6.32 -12.62
CA PHE A 225 -13.85 -6.52 -11.44
C PHE A 225 -15.18 -7.13 -11.84
N THR A 226 -15.66 -8.08 -11.04
CA THR A 226 -16.96 -8.70 -11.24
C THR A 226 -17.45 -9.40 -9.98
N THR A 227 -18.73 -9.73 -9.96
CA THR A 227 -19.31 -10.53 -8.87
C THR A 227 -19.48 -12.00 -9.28
N ILE A 228 -19.50 -12.89 -8.28
CA ILE A 228 -19.58 -14.34 -8.47
C ILE A 228 -20.83 -14.76 -9.26
N GLN A 229 -21.93 -14.04 -9.12
CA GLN A 229 -23.19 -14.29 -9.81
C GLN A 229 -23.09 -14.17 -11.35
N LYS A 230 -22.02 -13.52 -11.85
CA LYS A 230 -21.77 -13.39 -13.30
C LYS A 230 -20.94 -14.54 -13.87
N PHE A 231 -20.59 -15.54 -13.03
CA PHE A 231 -19.92 -16.77 -13.41
C PHE A 231 -20.86 -17.96 -13.54
N GLU A 232 -22.17 -17.75 -13.68
CA GLU A 232 -23.09 -18.86 -13.89
C GLU A 232 -22.77 -19.59 -15.20
N ILE A 233 -22.57 -20.91 -15.08
CA ILE A 233 -22.44 -21.81 -16.23
C ILE A 233 -23.84 -21.89 -16.85
N ARG A 234 -24.00 -21.43 -18.07
CA ARG A 234 -25.16 -21.76 -18.86
C ARG A 234 -24.92 -23.15 -19.45
N GLU A 235 -25.72 -24.11 -19.01
CA GLU A 235 -25.84 -25.42 -19.68
C GLU A 235 -26.27 -25.24 -21.13
#